data_5370245cbb47140b6960bfbdeded107c
#
_entry.id   5370245cbb47140b6960bfbdeded107c
#
_cell.length_a   1.000
_cell.length_b   1.000
_cell.length_c   1.000
_cell.angle_alpha   90.00
_cell.angle_beta   90.00
_cell.angle_gamma   90.00
#
_symmetry.space_group_name_H-M   'P 1'
#
loop_
_entity.id
_entity.type
_entity.pdbx_description
1 polymer ?
#
loop_
_entity_poly.entity_id
_entity_poly.type
_entity_poly.pdbx_seq_one_letter_code
_entity_poly.pdbx_strand_id
1 'polypeptide(L)'
;MEPEILYRQLGRLLETAPDFVSYGNLSSDQLRWLGRAHALVRESGIDLHTQSEVHLAIANMQGVARLDALQIIMMALYKVLAGAELKAPAAAQGAFIPAGNRFDAFSAITKVLQSAKHDVFIVDPYLDETVMTVFGGSVPDGITLRLLSDEASVKASLTPAAKIVGRPAWNDSTASR
;
A
#
# COMPACT_ATOMS: atom_id res chain seq x y z
N MET A 1 -5.02 -12.11 16.08
CA MET A 1 -4.01 -11.91 15.00
C MET A 1 -3.03 -10.82 15.40
N GLU A 2 -1.73 -10.95 15.08
CA GLU A 2 -0.74 -9.90 15.34
C GLU A 2 -1.11 -8.61 14.60
N PRO A 3 -0.98 -7.41 15.23
CA PRO A 3 -1.42 -6.15 14.65
C PRO A 3 -0.78 -5.83 13.29
N GLU A 4 0.51 -6.11 13.13
CA GLU A 4 1.23 -5.89 11.88
C GLU A 4 0.70 -6.77 10.74
N ILE A 5 0.40 -8.04 11.04
CA ILE A 5 -0.15 -8.98 10.06
C ILE A 5 -1.56 -8.54 9.66
N LEU A 6 -2.37 -8.13 10.64
CA LEU A 6 -3.73 -7.63 10.40
C LEU A 6 -3.69 -6.37 9.52
N TYR A 7 -2.82 -5.42 9.84
CA TYR A 7 -2.63 -4.18 9.11
C TYR A 7 -2.29 -4.44 7.63
N ARG A 8 -1.30 -5.31 7.37
CA ARG A 8 -0.90 -5.68 6.00
C ARG A 8 -2.01 -6.39 5.23
N GLN A 9 -2.75 -7.30 5.89
CA GLN A 9 -3.83 -8.04 5.22
C GLN A 9 -5.03 -7.14 4.88
N LEU A 10 -5.36 -6.19 5.77
CA LEU A 10 -6.41 -5.20 5.51
C LEU A 10 -6.00 -4.24 4.38
N GLY A 11 -4.76 -3.76 4.38
CA GLY A 11 -4.23 -2.94 3.30
C GLY A 11 -4.40 -3.61 1.95
N ARG A 12 -3.91 -4.84 1.80
CA ARG A 12 -4.06 -5.64 0.57
C ARG A 12 -5.51 -5.90 0.19
N LEU A 13 -6.39 -6.12 1.16
CA LEU A 13 -7.80 -6.31 0.90
C LEU A 13 -8.41 -5.05 0.30
N LEU A 14 -8.13 -3.88 0.86
CA LEU A 14 -8.65 -2.58 0.39
C LEU A 14 -8.11 -2.23 -1.00
N GLU A 15 -6.83 -2.50 -1.29
CA GLU A 15 -6.24 -2.29 -2.62
C GLU A 15 -6.88 -3.15 -3.70
N THR A 16 -7.35 -4.34 -3.34
CA THR A 16 -7.93 -5.31 -4.27
C THR A 16 -9.46 -5.33 -4.23
N ALA A 17 -10.08 -4.24 -3.76
CA ALA A 17 -11.54 -4.17 -3.70
C ALA A 17 -12.12 -4.21 -5.12
N PRO A 18 -13.02 -5.18 -5.41
CA PRO A 18 -13.68 -5.25 -6.71
C PRO A 18 -14.72 -4.13 -6.85
N ASP A 19 -15.16 -3.89 -8.09
CA ASP A 19 -16.28 -2.99 -8.35
C ASP A 19 -17.58 -3.58 -7.79
N PHE A 20 -18.25 -2.83 -6.92
CA PHE A 20 -19.56 -3.16 -6.35
C PHE A 20 -20.69 -2.24 -6.86
N VAL A 21 -20.37 -1.28 -7.74
CA VAL A 21 -21.37 -0.31 -8.25
C VAL A 21 -22.31 -0.98 -9.25
N SER A 22 -21.81 -1.95 -10.01
CA SER A 22 -22.59 -2.67 -11.01
C SER A 22 -23.71 -3.50 -10.38
N TYR A 23 -24.95 -3.29 -10.84
CA TYR A 23 -26.12 -4.06 -10.37
C TYR A 23 -26.09 -5.50 -10.93
N GLY A 24 -26.56 -6.43 -10.15
CA GLY A 24 -26.64 -7.85 -10.52
C GLY A 24 -26.23 -8.77 -9.37
N ASN A 25 -26.13 -10.05 -9.65
CA ASN A 25 -25.62 -11.02 -8.68
C ASN A 25 -24.14 -10.77 -8.41
N LEU A 26 -23.71 -11.00 -7.16
CA LEU A 26 -22.32 -10.88 -6.77
C LEU A 26 -21.48 -11.94 -7.50
N SER A 27 -20.38 -11.50 -8.09
CA SER A 27 -19.39 -12.39 -8.71
C SER A 27 -18.62 -13.21 -7.65
N SER A 28 -17.95 -14.25 -8.09
CA SER A 28 -17.11 -15.08 -7.21
C SER A 28 -15.99 -14.25 -6.55
N ASP A 29 -15.47 -13.24 -7.23
CA ASP A 29 -14.42 -12.36 -6.68
C ASP A 29 -14.98 -11.42 -5.62
N GLN A 30 -16.16 -10.85 -5.87
CA GLN A 30 -16.88 -10.04 -4.87
C GLN A 30 -17.22 -10.86 -3.63
N LEU A 31 -17.73 -12.09 -3.79
CA LEU A 31 -18.03 -12.99 -2.68
C LEU A 31 -16.78 -13.37 -1.87
N ARG A 32 -15.67 -13.68 -2.56
CA ARG A 32 -14.38 -13.94 -1.89
C ARG A 32 -13.87 -12.74 -1.12
N TRP A 33 -13.96 -11.55 -1.71
CA TRP A 33 -13.54 -10.32 -1.06
C TRP A 33 -14.36 -10.04 0.20
N LEU A 34 -15.70 -10.13 0.13
CA LEU A 34 -16.61 -9.97 1.27
C LEU A 34 -16.33 -11.00 2.38
N GLY A 35 -16.09 -12.26 2.01
CA GLY A 35 -15.72 -13.30 2.97
C GLY A 35 -14.42 -12.99 3.70
N ARG A 36 -13.40 -12.49 2.99
CA ARG A 36 -12.14 -12.06 3.61
C ARG A 36 -12.31 -10.82 4.49
N ALA A 37 -13.11 -9.84 4.04
CA ALA A 37 -13.44 -8.66 4.82
C ALA A 37 -14.09 -9.04 6.16
N HIS A 38 -15.11 -9.92 6.11
CA HIS A 38 -15.77 -10.43 7.31
C HIS A 38 -14.81 -11.15 8.26
N ALA A 39 -13.97 -12.03 7.72
CA ALA A 39 -13.00 -12.77 8.53
C ALA A 39 -12.01 -11.82 9.24
N LEU A 40 -11.46 -10.84 8.53
CA LEU A 40 -10.51 -9.89 9.11
C LEU A 40 -11.15 -8.99 10.18
N VAL A 41 -12.40 -8.55 9.97
CA VAL A 41 -13.14 -7.79 10.99
C VAL A 41 -13.35 -8.63 12.26
N ARG A 42 -13.69 -9.90 12.13
CA ARG A 42 -13.83 -10.80 13.30
C ARG A 42 -12.50 -11.04 14.01
N GLU A 43 -11.45 -11.32 13.27
CA GLU A 43 -10.11 -11.59 13.81
C GLU A 43 -9.45 -10.35 14.45
N SER A 44 -9.91 -9.15 14.12
CA SER A 44 -9.40 -7.90 14.69
C SER A 44 -9.72 -7.72 16.18
N GLY A 45 -10.73 -8.44 16.69
CA GLY A 45 -11.23 -8.25 18.03
C GLY A 45 -11.98 -6.92 18.24
N ILE A 46 -12.45 -6.28 17.16
CA ILE A 46 -13.31 -5.09 17.25
C ILE A 46 -14.61 -5.44 17.98
N ASP A 47 -15.27 -4.45 18.53
CA ASP A 47 -16.51 -4.62 19.29
C ASP A 47 -17.58 -5.43 18.53
N LEU A 48 -18.41 -6.19 19.28
CA LEU A 48 -19.43 -7.07 18.72
C LEU A 48 -20.50 -6.32 17.93
N HIS A 49 -20.75 -5.05 18.26
CA HIS A 49 -21.73 -4.23 17.53
C HIS A 49 -21.23 -4.00 16.09
N THR A 50 -20.01 -3.54 15.91
CA THR A 50 -19.39 -3.36 14.59
C THR A 50 -19.32 -4.68 13.81
N GLN A 51 -19.01 -5.81 14.46
CA GLN A 51 -19.02 -7.13 13.80
C GLN A 51 -20.41 -7.50 13.30
N SER A 52 -21.47 -7.23 14.09
CA SER A 52 -22.85 -7.51 13.72
C SER A 52 -23.32 -6.60 12.58
N GLU A 53 -22.96 -5.31 12.59
CA GLU A 53 -23.27 -4.39 11.49
C GLU A 53 -22.66 -4.86 10.17
N VAL A 54 -21.40 -5.29 10.17
CA VAL A 54 -20.73 -5.83 8.98
C VAL A 54 -21.40 -7.11 8.49
N HIS A 55 -21.78 -8.00 9.42
CA HIS A 55 -22.48 -9.24 9.05
C HIS A 55 -23.82 -8.94 8.36
N LEU A 56 -24.63 -8.04 8.91
CA LEU A 56 -25.90 -7.61 8.32
C LEU A 56 -25.70 -6.87 6.99
N ALA A 57 -24.69 -6.01 6.90
CA ALA A 57 -24.36 -5.32 5.67
C ALA A 57 -24.01 -6.30 4.55
N ILE A 58 -23.20 -7.33 4.85
CA ILE A 58 -22.86 -8.38 3.86
C ILE A 58 -24.11 -9.11 3.38
N ALA A 59 -25.04 -9.43 4.26
CA ALA A 59 -26.32 -10.06 3.88
C ALA A 59 -27.15 -9.17 2.95
N ASN A 60 -27.05 -7.85 3.07
CA ASN A 60 -27.77 -6.86 2.25
C ASN A 60 -27.08 -6.51 0.92
N MET A 61 -25.88 -7.06 0.64
CA MET A 61 -25.12 -6.76 -0.58
C MET A 61 -25.81 -7.17 -1.89
N GLN A 62 -26.84 -8.00 -1.84
CA GLN A 62 -27.63 -8.38 -3.03
C GLN A 62 -28.88 -7.53 -3.23
N GLY A 63 -29.22 -6.64 -2.27
CA GLY A 63 -30.42 -5.83 -2.30
C GLY A 63 -30.23 -4.43 -2.88
N VAL A 64 -31.32 -3.65 -2.84
CA VAL A 64 -31.35 -2.23 -3.25
C VAL A 64 -30.45 -1.34 -2.37
N ALA A 65 -30.19 -1.76 -1.14
CA ALA A 65 -29.31 -1.05 -0.19
C ALA A 65 -27.81 -1.42 -0.34
N ARG A 66 -27.40 -1.99 -1.49
CA ARG A 66 -26.01 -2.44 -1.73
C ARG A 66 -24.97 -1.36 -1.41
N LEU A 67 -25.17 -0.13 -1.86
CA LEU A 67 -24.20 0.95 -1.67
C LEU A 67 -24.10 1.35 -0.19
N ASP A 68 -25.22 1.41 0.52
CA ASP A 68 -25.24 1.69 1.96
C ASP A 68 -24.54 0.56 2.73
N ALA A 69 -24.83 -0.69 2.36
CA ALA A 69 -24.18 -1.86 2.92
C ALA A 69 -22.66 -1.85 2.68
N LEU A 70 -22.22 -1.51 1.46
CA LEU A 70 -20.81 -1.36 1.13
C LEU A 70 -20.15 -0.27 1.98
N GLN A 71 -20.82 0.86 2.19
CA GLN A 71 -20.31 1.96 3.02
C GLN A 71 -20.07 1.51 4.47
N ILE A 72 -21.00 0.75 5.05
CA ILE A 72 -20.86 0.18 6.39
C ILE A 72 -19.64 -0.75 6.46
N ILE A 73 -19.47 -1.64 5.47
CA ILE A 73 -18.35 -2.57 5.40
C ILE A 73 -17.03 -1.79 5.30
N MET A 74 -16.94 -0.81 4.40
CA MET A 74 -15.74 0.00 4.19
C MET A 74 -15.38 0.80 5.45
N MET A 75 -16.37 1.42 6.12
CA MET A 75 -16.14 2.14 7.37
C MET A 75 -15.56 1.23 8.46
N ALA A 76 -16.09 0.01 8.61
CA ALA A 76 -15.57 -0.95 9.56
C ALA A 76 -14.14 -1.40 9.21
N LEU A 77 -13.85 -1.64 7.94
CA LEU A 77 -12.50 -2.01 7.49
C LEU A 77 -11.48 -0.90 7.78
N TYR A 78 -11.81 0.36 7.48
CA TYR A 78 -10.93 1.49 7.80
C TYR A 78 -10.76 1.68 9.30
N LYS A 79 -11.82 1.49 10.11
CA LYS A 79 -11.73 1.54 11.58
C LYS A 79 -10.77 0.47 12.13
N VAL A 80 -10.86 -0.75 11.60
CA VAL A 80 -9.96 -1.86 11.98
C VAL A 80 -8.54 -1.61 11.50
N LEU A 81 -8.37 -1.11 10.27
CA LEU A 81 -7.06 -0.78 9.71
C LEU A 81 -6.34 0.26 10.58
N ALA A 82 -7.00 1.36 10.90
CA ALA A 82 -6.44 2.40 11.76
C ALA A 82 -6.08 1.87 13.16
N GLY A 83 -6.94 1.03 13.74
CA GLY A 83 -6.66 0.39 15.03
C GLY A 83 -5.49 -0.59 15.00
N ALA A 84 -5.31 -1.30 13.88
CA ALA A 84 -4.17 -2.20 13.68
C ALA A 84 -2.87 -1.41 13.46
N GLU A 85 -2.92 -0.33 12.68
CA GLU A 85 -1.79 0.56 12.44
C GLU A 85 -1.24 1.17 13.73
N LEU A 86 -2.11 1.71 14.59
CA LEU A 86 -1.71 2.29 15.89
C LEU A 86 -1.04 1.28 16.83
N LYS A 87 -1.32 0.00 16.67
CA LYS A 87 -0.73 -1.09 17.47
C LYS A 87 0.48 -1.75 16.79
N ALA A 88 0.71 -1.49 15.50
CA ALA A 88 1.82 -2.05 14.76
C ALA A 88 3.14 -1.39 15.19
N PRO A 89 4.29 -2.08 15.04
CA PRO A 89 5.61 -1.47 15.22
C PRO A 89 5.77 -0.22 14.34
N ALA A 90 6.50 0.78 14.83
CA ALA A 90 6.71 2.05 14.11
C ALA A 90 7.26 1.87 12.68
N ALA A 91 8.05 0.83 12.45
CA ALA A 91 8.56 0.49 11.11
C ALA A 91 7.47 -0.01 10.13
N ALA A 92 6.35 -0.50 10.64
CA ALA A 92 5.23 -0.99 9.83
C ALA A 92 4.11 0.05 9.67
N GLN A 93 4.11 1.10 10.49
CA GLN A 93 3.12 2.18 10.41
C GLN A 93 3.34 2.99 9.12
N GLY A 94 2.26 3.32 8.42
CA GLY A 94 2.30 4.02 7.14
C GLY A 94 2.68 3.14 5.95
N ALA A 95 2.80 1.81 6.12
CA ALA A 95 3.10 0.89 5.02
C ALA A 95 1.95 0.76 4.01
N PHE A 96 0.74 1.10 4.41
CA PHE A 96 -0.43 1.14 3.53
C PHE A 96 -0.82 2.59 3.24
N ILE A 97 -0.81 2.94 1.96
CA ILE A 97 -1.16 4.28 1.48
C ILE A 97 -2.35 4.13 0.53
N PRO A 98 -3.52 4.70 0.87
CA PRO A 98 -4.68 4.65 -0.02
C PRO A 98 -4.37 5.24 -1.39
N ALA A 99 -4.88 4.61 -2.44
CA ALA A 99 -4.73 5.11 -3.80
C ALA A 99 -5.24 6.57 -3.90
N GLY A 100 -4.44 7.45 -4.54
CA GLY A 100 -4.77 8.87 -4.71
C GLY A 100 -4.21 9.81 -3.66
N ASN A 101 -3.68 9.33 -2.54
CA ASN A 101 -3.05 10.19 -1.53
C ASN A 101 -1.53 10.33 -1.78
N ARG A 102 -1.17 11.24 -2.68
CA ARG A 102 0.24 11.48 -3.07
C ARG A 102 1.12 11.99 -1.93
N PHE A 103 0.56 12.80 -1.02
CA PHE A 103 1.32 13.39 0.08
C PHE A 103 1.73 12.34 1.12
N ASP A 104 0.80 11.45 1.47
CA ASP A 104 1.09 10.37 2.42
C ASP A 104 2.05 9.35 1.81
N ALA A 105 1.92 9.06 0.51
CA ALA A 105 2.87 8.22 -0.23
C ALA A 105 4.29 8.78 -0.15
N PHE A 106 4.45 10.06 -0.44
CA PHE A 106 5.73 10.75 -0.37
C PHE A 106 6.33 10.69 1.05
N SER A 107 5.53 11.02 2.06
CA SER A 107 5.95 11.02 3.47
C SER A 107 6.37 9.62 3.94
N ALA A 108 5.62 8.58 3.56
CA ALA A 108 5.92 7.21 3.94
C ALA A 108 7.21 6.71 3.26
N ILE A 109 7.39 6.95 1.95
CA ILE A 109 8.62 6.59 1.23
C ILE A 109 9.82 7.31 1.85
N THR A 110 9.71 8.60 2.14
CA THR A 110 10.77 9.39 2.77
C THR A 110 11.19 8.80 4.12
N LYS A 111 10.23 8.42 4.98
CA LYS A 111 10.52 7.76 6.27
C LYS A 111 11.25 6.44 6.10
N VAL A 112 10.82 5.62 5.15
CA VAL A 112 11.49 4.33 4.84
C VAL A 112 12.93 4.58 4.39
N LEU A 113 13.16 5.52 3.48
CA LEU A 113 14.50 5.85 2.98
C LEU A 113 15.40 6.37 4.11
N GLN A 114 14.90 7.25 4.96
CA GLN A 114 15.64 7.79 6.11
C GLN A 114 15.99 6.74 7.16
N SER A 115 15.23 5.66 7.25
CA SER A 115 15.48 4.56 8.18
C SER A 115 16.53 3.54 7.71
N ALA A 116 17.02 3.67 6.48
CA ALA A 116 17.97 2.74 5.89
C ALA A 116 19.31 2.75 6.64
N LYS A 117 19.85 1.54 6.92
CA LYS A 117 21.10 1.36 7.68
C LYS A 117 22.26 0.79 6.83
N HIS A 118 21.95 0.14 5.72
CA HIS A 118 22.94 -0.55 4.89
C HIS A 118 22.85 -0.12 3.43
N ASP A 119 21.74 -0.41 2.77
CA ASP A 119 21.47 -0.03 1.40
C ASP A 119 19.99 0.19 1.16
N VAL A 120 19.66 0.86 0.07
CA VAL A 120 18.30 1.04 -0.44
C VAL A 120 18.25 0.48 -1.85
N PHE A 121 17.24 -0.35 -2.12
CA PHE A 121 17.00 -0.90 -3.45
C PHE A 121 15.56 -0.57 -3.88
N ILE A 122 15.43 0.29 -4.89
CA ILE A 122 14.15 0.68 -5.47
C ILE A 122 13.97 -0.07 -6.78
N VAL A 123 12.84 -0.76 -6.91
CA VAL A 123 12.43 -1.49 -8.10
C VAL A 123 11.13 -0.88 -8.60
N ASP A 124 11.19 -0.21 -9.74
CA ASP A 124 10.02 0.40 -10.37
C ASP A 124 10.24 0.45 -11.90
N PRO A 125 9.34 -0.13 -12.72
CA PRO A 125 9.49 -0.12 -14.17
C PRO A 125 9.38 1.28 -14.78
N TYR A 126 8.85 2.25 -14.06
CA TYR A 126 8.59 3.63 -14.54
C TYR A 126 9.48 4.68 -13.88
N LEU A 127 10.67 4.32 -13.40
CA LEU A 127 11.59 5.26 -12.77
C LEU A 127 11.89 6.45 -13.67
N ASP A 128 11.84 7.64 -13.09
CA ASP A 128 12.27 8.88 -13.75
C ASP A 128 13.16 9.71 -12.81
N GLU A 129 13.57 10.89 -13.26
CA GLU A 129 14.43 11.82 -12.50
C GLU A 129 13.83 12.21 -11.14
N THR A 130 12.52 12.07 -10.95
CA THR A 130 11.82 12.38 -9.71
C THR A 130 12.35 11.52 -8.56
N VAL A 131 12.72 10.26 -8.83
CA VAL A 131 13.29 9.37 -7.80
C VAL A 131 14.59 9.95 -7.21
N MET A 132 15.40 10.59 -8.02
CA MET A 132 16.68 11.18 -7.57
C MET A 132 16.49 12.55 -6.96
N THR A 133 15.65 13.40 -7.56
CA THR A 133 15.42 14.77 -7.09
C THR A 133 14.59 14.82 -5.82
N VAL A 134 13.60 13.94 -5.70
CA VAL A 134 12.62 13.91 -4.60
C VAL A 134 13.10 12.99 -3.49
N PHE A 135 13.59 11.80 -3.81
CA PHE A 135 13.92 10.78 -2.80
C PHE A 135 15.43 10.62 -2.57
N GLY A 136 16.28 10.96 -3.53
CA GLY A 136 17.73 10.80 -3.39
C GLY A 136 18.31 11.54 -2.19
N GLY A 137 17.81 12.73 -1.89
CA GLY A 137 18.17 13.51 -0.70
C GLY A 137 17.67 12.97 0.63
N SER A 138 16.71 12.02 0.60
CA SER A 138 16.15 11.41 1.81
C SER A 138 16.91 10.17 2.28
N VAL A 139 17.82 9.65 1.46
CA VAL A 139 18.67 8.52 1.83
C VAL A 139 19.85 9.04 2.66
N PRO A 140 20.16 8.46 3.85
CA PRO A 140 21.25 8.92 4.70
C PRO A 140 22.61 8.85 3.98
N ASP A 141 23.55 9.75 4.38
CA ASP A 141 24.90 9.74 3.83
C ASP A 141 25.61 8.41 4.10
N GLY A 142 26.33 7.94 3.08
CA GLY A 142 27.05 6.67 3.11
C GLY A 142 26.18 5.44 2.81
N ILE A 143 24.88 5.58 2.65
CA ILE A 143 23.99 4.49 2.23
C ILE A 143 23.94 4.44 0.71
N THR A 144 24.14 3.24 0.14
CA THR A 144 24.07 3.01 -1.31
C THR A 144 22.62 2.96 -1.77
N LEU A 145 22.26 3.79 -2.74
CA LEU A 145 20.97 3.73 -3.43
C LEU A 145 21.12 2.97 -4.74
N ARG A 146 20.43 1.85 -4.86
CA ARG A 146 20.35 1.03 -6.09
C ARG A 146 18.97 1.16 -6.69
N LEU A 147 18.91 1.31 -8.01
CA LEU A 147 17.68 1.43 -8.78
C LEU A 147 17.62 0.31 -9.81
N LEU A 148 16.46 -0.30 -9.97
CA LEU A 148 16.15 -1.24 -11.03
C LEU A 148 14.88 -0.78 -11.74
N SER A 149 15.00 -0.57 -13.05
CA SER A 149 13.88 -0.18 -13.91
C SER A 149 13.89 -1.02 -15.18
N ASP A 150 12.76 -0.99 -15.93
CA ASP A 150 12.72 -1.55 -17.28
C ASP A 150 13.53 -0.67 -18.23
N GLU A 151 14.44 -1.29 -19.00
CA GLU A 151 15.30 -0.61 -19.96
C GLU A 151 14.49 0.25 -20.97
N ALA A 152 13.33 -0.24 -21.40
CA ALA A 152 12.44 0.48 -22.31
C ALA A 152 11.79 1.72 -21.68
N SER A 153 11.73 1.79 -20.35
CA SER A 153 11.06 2.84 -19.58
C SER A 153 12.02 3.84 -18.97
N VAL A 154 13.34 3.56 -18.94
CA VAL A 154 14.34 4.47 -18.38
C VAL A 154 14.39 5.76 -19.21
N LYS A 155 14.00 6.86 -18.59
CA LYS A 155 14.06 8.17 -19.24
C LYS A 155 15.52 8.66 -19.30
N ALA A 156 15.88 9.30 -20.42
CA ALA A 156 17.22 9.87 -20.65
C ALA A 156 17.63 10.92 -19.58
N SER A 157 16.68 11.49 -18.88
CA SER A 157 16.90 12.45 -17.79
C SER A 157 17.47 11.84 -16.48
N LEU A 158 17.40 10.51 -16.32
CA LEU A 158 17.87 9.85 -15.10
C LEU A 158 19.39 9.89 -14.95
N THR A 159 20.13 9.74 -16.04
CA THR A 159 21.60 9.79 -16.06
C THR A 159 22.20 11.13 -15.63
N PRO A 160 21.71 12.31 -16.09
CA PRO A 160 22.16 13.59 -15.59
C PRO A 160 21.81 13.83 -14.12
N ALA A 161 20.61 13.42 -13.68
CA ALA A 161 20.18 13.59 -12.28
C ALA A 161 21.08 12.82 -11.30
N ALA A 162 21.49 11.60 -11.64
CA ALA A 162 22.41 10.80 -10.85
C ALA A 162 23.78 11.48 -10.62
N LYS A 163 24.25 12.29 -11.58
CA LYS A 163 25.50 13.04 -11.48
C LYS A 163 25.41 14.27 -10.54
N ILE A 164 24.24 14.88 -10.45
CA ILE A 164 24.03 16.09 -9.64
C ILE A 164 24.07 15.79 -8.14
N VAL A 165 23.65 14.61 -7.73
CA VAL A 165 23.58 14.22 -6.31
C VAL A 165 24.95 13.86 -5.72
N GLY A 166 26.04 13.92 -6.49
CA GLY A 166 27.43 13.80 -5.98
C GLY A 166 27.78 12.47 -5.32
N ARG A 167 27.03 11.41 -5.56
CA ARG A 167 27.28 10.07 -4.99
C ARG A 167 28.13 9.22 -5.92
N PRO A 168 29.05 8.38 -5.37
CA PRO A 168 29.97 7.61 -6.18
C PRO A 168 29.22 6.61 -7.08
N ALA A 169 29.66 6.63 -8.30
CA ALA A 169 29.47 5.68 -9.40
C ALA A 169 28.34 4.66 -9.28
N TRP A 170 27.39 4.83 -10.15
CA TRP A 170 26.56 3.76 -10.68
C TRP A 170 27.44 2.55 -11.07
N ASN A 171 27.22 1.42 -10.41
CA ASN A 171 27.61 0.16 -11.02
C ASN A 171 26.50 -0.18 -12.02
N ASP A 172 26.76 0.14 -13.27
CA ASP A 172 26.04 -0.38 -14.43
C ASP A 172 26.31 -1.89 -14.51
N SER A 173 25.67 -2.66 -13.65
CA SER A 173 25.57 -4.10 -13.89
C SER A 173 24.39 -4.31 -14.85
N THR A 174 24.62 -4.00 -16.12
CA THR A 174 23.88 -4.59 -17.23
C THR A 174 23.98 -6.11 -17.07
N ALA A 175 22.96 -6.70 -16.48
CA ALA A 175 22.76 -8.12 -16.53
C ALA A 175 22.34 -8.47 -17.95
N SER A 176 23.34 -8.68 -18.83
CA SER A 176 23.18 -9.46 -20.04
C SER A 176 22.86 -10.88 -19.64
N ARG A 177 21.64 -11.30 -19.86
CA ARG A 177 21.23 -12.62 -20.40
C ARG A 177 19.71 -12.73 -20.41
#